data_2fd3eafa912ccf82acb6f5eef5ddfcb8
#
_entry.id   2fd3eafa912ccf82acb6f5eef5ddfcb8
#
_cell.length_a   1.000
_cell.length_b   1.000
_cell.length_c   1.000
_cell.angle_alpha   90.00
_cell.angle_beta   90.00
_cell.angle_gamma   90.00
#
_symmetry.space_group_name_H-M   'P 1'
#
loop_
_entity.id
_entity.type
_entity.pdbx_description
1 polymer ?
#
loop_
_entity_poly.entity_id
_entity_poly.type
_entity_poly.pdbx_seq_one_letter_code
_entity_poly.pdbx_strand_id
1 'polypeptide(L)'
;MSQLPVILKAESIHKSYRMGATRVNVLKGVDLAVHEGEFVAIVGASGSGKSTFLHILGGLDRPDKGAIQFHGRDLNRVGARELNRFRNKRVGFVFQFYHLLDELSVLENVLLPAMVSRSIVGWLAGRGAARKRAEGLLDQLGLRERTGHKPYQLSGGERQRVAIGRALMNQPELLLADEPTGNLDSATGNGILNVFETLNKAGQTIVMVTHDERIARRAQRTVMLADGRAR
;
A
#
# COMPACT_ATOMS: atom_id res chain seq x y z
N MET A 1 -3.90 2.15 -29.66
CA MET A 1 -3.91 2.53 -28.24
C MET A 1 -2.52 2.31 -27.70
N SER A 2 -1.78 3.37 -27.34
CA SER A 2 -0.45 3.22 -26.70
C SER A 2 -0.66 2.55 -25.34
N GLN A 3 0.01 1.42 -25.12
CA GLN A 3 0.02 0.80 -23.79
C GLN A 3 0.65 1.78 -22.81
N LEU A 4 -0.01 2.01 -21.67
CA LEU A 4 0.54 2.81 -20.59
C LEU A 4 1.87 2.19 -20.11
N PRO A 5 2.86 3.00 -19.69
CA PRO A 5 4.16 2.49 -19.27
C PRO A 5 4.03 1.57 -18.06
N VAL A 6 4.90 0.57 -17.97
CA VAL A 6 4.98 -0.34 -16.83
C VAL A 6 5.69 0.38 -15.70
N ILE A 7 4.99 0.61 -14.58
CA ILE A 7 5.55 1.23 -13.37
C ILE A 7 6.25 0.20 -12.48
N LEU A 8 5.65 -1.00 -12.34
CA LEU A 8 6.15 -2.07 -11.49
C LEU A 8 6.14 -3.39 -12.24
N LYS A 9 7.25 -4.13 -12.19
CA LYS A 9 7.37 -5.46 -12.80
C LYS A 9 7.98 -6.43 -11.80
N ALA A 10 7.32 -7.55 -11.59
CA ALA A 10 7.81 -8.69 -10.82
C ALA A 10 8.06 -9.85 -11.78
N GLU A 11 9.23 -10.47 -11.72
CA GLU A 11 9.65 -11.56 -12.63
C GLU A 11 10.09 -12.75 -11.81
N SER A 12 9.38 -13.88 -12.00
CA SER A 12 9.68 -15.20 -11.40
C SER A 12 9.96 -15.14 -9.89
N ILE A 13 9.05 -14.49 -9.13
CA ILE A 13 9.22 -14.27 -7.71
C ILE A 13 9.03 -15.55 -6.91
N HIS A 14 10.08 -15.95 -6.18
CA HIS A 14 10.07 -17.05 -5.24
C HIS A 14 10.31 -16.55 -3.82
N LYS A 15 9.56 -17.09 -2.86
CA LYS A 15 9.74 -16.80 -1.44
C LYS A 15 9.44 -18.01 -0.60
N SER A 16 10.29 -18.24 0.39
CA SER A 16 10.09 -19.28 1.39
C SER A 16 10.42 -18.76 2.79
N TYR A 17 9.77 -19.32 3.80
CA TYR A 17 10.05 -19.04 5.19
C TYR A 17 10.42 -20.32 5.93
N ARG A 18 11.31 -20.20 6.91
CA ARG A 18 11.67 -21.30 7.79
C ARG A 18 10.77 -21.27 9.02
N MET A 19 10.02 -22.33 9.22
CA MET A 19 9.15 -22.50 10.38
C MET A 19 9.68 -23.71 11.20
N GLY A 20 10.55 -23.43 12.16
CA GLY A 20 11.28 -24.48 12.88
C GLY A 20 12.16 -25.31 11.95
N ALA A 21 11.93 -26.62 11.88
CA ALA A 21 12.64 -27.54 10.99
C ALA A 21 12.08 -27.57 9.54
N THR A 22 10.89 -27.02 9.31
CA THR A 22 10.21 -27.09 8.01
C THR A 22 10.42 -25.82 7.20
N ARG A 23 10.61 -25.95 5.88
CA ARG A 23 10.64 -24.85 4.93
C ARG A 23 9.31 -24.78 4.17
N VAL A 24 8.63 -23.66 4.28
CA VAL A 24 7.35 -23.41 3.58
C VAL A 24 7.61 -22.51 2.37
N ASN A 25 7.40 -23.05 1.16
CA ASN A 25 7.51 -22.28 -0.08
C ASN A 25 6.19 -21.54 -0.31
N VAL A 26 6.20 -20.22 -0.09
CA VAL A 26 5.01 -19.36 -0.17
C VAL A 26 4.77 -18.85 -1.59
N LEU A 27 5.83 -18.41 -2.29
CA LEU A 27 5.74 -17.99 -3.70
C LEU A 27 6.63 -18.90 -4.55
N LYS A 28 6.12 -19.27 -5.74
CA LYS A 28 6.69 -20.31 -6.58
C LYS A 28 6.79 -19.86 -8.05
N GLY A 29 7.43 -18.69 -8.27
CA GLY A 29 7.61 -18.12 -9.61
C GLY A 29 6.40 -17.27 -10.02
N VAL A 30 6.11 -16.19 -9.27
CA VAL A 30 5.01 -15.27 -9.57
C VAL A 30 5.50 -14.16 -10.46
N ASP A 31 4.79 -13.91 -11.56
CA ASP A 31 5.00 -12.81 -12.48
C ASP A 31 3.86 -11.81 -12.38
N LEU A 32 4.18 -10.51 -12.46
CA LEU A 32 3.20 -9.43 -12.51
C LEU A 32 3.81 -8.20 -13.17
N ALA A 33 3.08 -7.60 -14.10
CA ALA A 33 3.36 -6.24 -14.56
C ALA A 33 2.17 -5.34 -14.18
N VAL A 34 2.45 -4.15 -13.68
CA VAL A 34 1.46 -3.12 -13.34
C VAL A 34 1.77 -1.87 -14.15
N HIS A 35 0.75 -1.32 -14.82
CA HIS A 35 0.88 -0.11 -15.61
C HIS A 35 0.54 1.15 -14.78
N GLU A 36 1.06 2.30 -15.19
CA GLU A 36 0.72 3.57 -14.56
C GLU A 36 -0.79 3.84 -14.60
N GLY A 37 -1.35 4.27 -13.47
CA GLY A 37 -2.79 4.51 -13.33
C GLY A 37 -3.67 3.26 -13.29
N GLU A 38 -3.08 2.05 -13.35
CA GLU A 38 -3.84 0.79 -13.29
C GLU A 38 -4.28 0.48 -11.85
N PHE A 39 -5.50 -0.05 -11.70
CA PHE A 39 -5.97 -0.66 -10.47
C PHE A 39 -6.03 -2.18 -10.65
N VAL A 40 -5.10 -2.89 -10.01
CA VAL A 40 -4.98 -4.35 -10.03
C VAL A 40 -5.43 -4.92 -8.70
N ALA A 41 -6.32 -5.93 -8.74
CA ALA A 41 -6.65 -6.74 -7.58
C ALA A 41 -5.97 -8.12 -7.66
N ILE A 42 -5.30 -8.52 -6.59
CA ILE A 42 -4.74 -9.87 -6.43
C ILE A 42 -5.67 -10.64 -5.49
N VAL A 43 -6.30 -11.69 -6.01
CA VAL A 43 -7.25 -12.52 -5.25
C VAL A 43 -6.71 -13.90 -4.98
N GLY A 44 -7.25 -14.58 -3.98
CA GLY A 44 -6.89 -15.96 -3.65
C GLY A 44 -7.30 -16.32 -2.23
N ALA A 45 -7.28 -17.61 -1.93
CA ALA A 45 -7.60 -18.13 -0.60
C ALA A 45 -6.61 -17.58 0.48
N SER A 46 -7.02 -17.66 1.76
CA SER A 46 -6.11 -17.39 2.86
C SER A 46 -4.87 -18.30 2.77
N GLY A 47 -3.69 -17.76 3.03
CA GLY A 47 -2.43 -18.52 2.93
C GLY A 47 -1.89 -18.72 1.51
N SER A 48 -2.54 -18.22 0.45
CA SER A 48 -2.04 -18.35 -0.93
C SER A 48 -0.78 -17.54 -1.25
N GLY A 49 -0.33 -16.64 -0.33
CA GLY A 49 0.88 -15.82 -0.49
C GLY A 49 0.63 -14.37 -0.89
N LYS A 50 -0.62 -13.89 -0.92
CA LYS A 50 -0.99 -12.52 -1.38
C LYS A 50 -0.25 -11.41 -0.63
N SER A 51 -0.35 -11.39 0.71
CA SER A 51 0.32 -10.37 1.54
C SER A 51 1.84 -10.45 1.41
N THR A 52 2.41 -11.66 1.36
CA THR A 52 3.84 -11.86 1.10
C THR A 52 4.25 -11.25 -0.23
N PHE A 53 3.46 -11.49 -1.28
CA PHE A 53 3.75 -10.93 -2.61
C PHE A 53 3.63 -9.41 -2.59
N LEU A 54 2.57 -8.84 -1.98
CA LEU A 54 2.40 -7.40 -1.84
C LEU A 54 3.57 -6.75 -1.08
N HIS A 55 4.03 -7.38 0.01
CA HIS A 55 5.18 -6.89 0.78
C HIS A 55 6.48 -6.88 -0.04
N ILE A 56 6.68 -7.89 -0.89
CA ILE A 56 7.83 -7.94 -1.80
C ILE A 56 7.72 -6.85 -2.87
N LEU A 57 6.53 -6.65 -3.48
CA LEU A 57 6.29 -5.57 -4.45
C LEU A 57 6.63 -4.19 -3.90
N GLY A 58 6.32 -3.97 -2.62
CA GLY A 58 6.59 -2.70 -1.93
C GLY A 58 7.97 -2.62 -1.25
N GLY A 59 8.81 -3.65 -1.37
CA GLY A 59 10.15 -3.66 -0.78
C GLY A 59 10.17 -3.75 0.75
N LEU A 60 9.09 -4.23 1.38
CA LEU A 60 9.07 -4.57 2.81
C LEU A 60 9.78 -5.89 3.08
N ASP A 61 9.73 -6.82 2.12
CA ASP A 61 10.48 -8.07 2.14
C ASP A 61 11.24 -8.24 0.83
N ARG A 62 12.22 -9.14 0.79
CA ARG A 62 13.01 -9.47 -0.40
C ARG A 62 12.63 -10.85 -0.92
N PRO A 63 12.53 -11.05 -2.23
CA PRO A 63 12.36 -12.38 -2.78
C PRO A 63 13.62 -13.22 -2.57
N ASP A 64 13.46 -14.56 -2.49
CA ASP A 64 14.59 -15.48 -2.49
C ASP A 64 15.20 -15.63 -3.89
N LYS A 65 14.35 -15.55 -4.94
CA LYS A 65 14.71 -15.55 -6.37
C LYS A 65 13.74 -14.67 -7.15
N GLY A 66 14.15 -14.26 -8.34
CA GLY A 66 13.39 -13.38 -9.20
C GLY A 66 13.83 -11.92 -9.05
N ALA A 67 13.17 -11.03 -9.76
CA ALA A 67 13.49 -9.60 -9.76
C ALA A 67 12.23 -8.73 -9.61
N ILE A 68 12.36 -7.64 -8.87
CA ILE A 68 11.36 -6.56 -8.79
C ILE A 68 11.95 -5.32 -9.42
N GLN A 69 11.29 -4.79 -10.44
CA GLN A 69 11.69 -3.56 -11.11
C GLN A 69 10.63 -2.48 -10.88
N PHE A 70 11.07 -1.28 -10.53
CA PHE A 70 10.23 -0.08 -10.44
C PHE A 70 10.79 0.95 -11.42
N HIS A 71 9.98 1.38 -12.40
CA HIS A 71 10.43 2.16 -13.57
C HIS A 71 11.69 1.57 -14.23
N GLY A 72 11.74 0.25 -14.42
CA GLY A 72 12.86 -0.46 -15.00
C GLY A 72 14.09 -0.62 -14.09
N ARG A 73 14.07 -0.06 -12.87
CA ARG A 73 15.18 -0.18 -11.91
C ARG A 73 14.98 -1.38 -11.00
N ASP A 74 15.96 -2.27 -10.93
CA ASP A 74 15.95 -3.47 -10.09
C ASP A 74 16.09 -3.11 -8.60
N LEU A 75 15.02 -3.33 -7.83
CA LEU A 75 14.98 -3.07 -6.38
C LEU A 75 15.78 -4.08 -5.55
N ASN A 76 16.10 -5.26 -6.10
CA ASN A 76 16.90 -6.25 -5.38
C ASN A 76 18.35 -5.82 -5.25
N ARG A 77 18.83 -4.97 -6.16
CA ARG A 77 20.22 -4.49 -6.23
C ARG A 77 20.46 -3.19 -5.48
N VAL A 78 19.40 -2.55 -4.97
CA VAL A 78 19.56 -1.29 -4.23
C VAL A 78 19.91 -1.53 -2.77
N GLY A 79 20.72 -0.63 -2.19
CA GLY A 79 21.08 -0.66 -0.77
C GLY A 79 19.91 -0.30 0.15
N ALA A 80 20.04 -0.60 1.44
CA ALA A 80 18.99 -0.37 2.44
C ALA A 80 18.50 1.08 2.50
N ARG A 81 19.40 2.06 2.40
CA ARG A 81 19.06 3.49 2.41
C ARG A 81 18.18 3.88 1.24
N GLU A 82 18.46 3.35 0.06
CA GLU A 82 17.71 3.62 -1.15
C GLU A 82 16.35 2.91 -1.12
N LEU A 83 16.29 1.67 -0.64
CA LEU A 83 15.04 0.93 -0.45
C LEU A 83 14.12 1.63 0.56
N ASN A 84 14.69 2.19 1.65
CA ASN A 84 13.94 3.00 2.60
C ASN A 84 13.37 4.26 1.94
N ARG A 85 14.17 4.93 1.09
CA ARG A 85 13.71 6.11 0.33
C ARG A 85 12.61 5.75 -0.67
N PHE A 86 12.73 4.61 -1.37
CA PHE A 86 11.70 4.07 -2.25
C PHE A 86 10.39 3.88 -1.50
N ARG A 87 10.39 3.13 -0.37
CA ARG A 87 9.20 2.90 0.44
C ARG A 87 8.55 4.20 0.95
N ASN A 88 9.36 5.15 1.35
CA ASN A 88 8.84 6.40 1.91
C ASN A 88 8.30 7.36 0.86
N LYS A 89 8.88 7.38 -0.36
CA LYS A 89 8.60 8.40 -1.38
C LYS A 89 7.78 7.91 -2.56
N ARG A 90 7.89 6.62 -2.90
CA ARG A 90 7.29 6.08 -4.12
C ARG A 90 6.12 5.15 -3.84
N VAL A 91 6.04 4.60 -2.62
CA VAL A 91 5.02 3.62 -2.24
C VAL A 91 4.24 4.10 -1.03
N GLY A 92 2.91 4.02 -1.11
CA GLY A 92 2.02 4.14 0.02
C GLY A 92 1.51 2.75 0.43
N PHE A 93 1.50 2.46 1.73
CA PHE A 93 0.96 1.21 2.24
C PHE A 93 -0.31 1.44 3.05
N VAL A 94 -1.34 0.63 2.76
CA VAL A 94 -2.57 0.53 3.54
C VAL A 94 -2.74 -0.92 3.97
N PHE A 95 -2.81 -1.18 5.27
CA PHE A 95 -2.90 -2.52 5.84
C PHE A 95 -4.31 -2.80 6.38
N GLN A 96 -4.64 -4.07 6.56
CA GLN A 96 -5.85 -4.55 7.20
C GLN A 96 -5.94 -4.06 8.66
N PHE A 97 -4.82 -4.15 9.41
CA PHE A 97 -4.65 -3.49 10.70
C PHE A 97 -4.03 -2.12 10.45
N TYR A 98 -4.68 -1.07 10.86
CA TYR A 98 -4.39 0.32 10.51
C TYR A 98 -2.95 0.78 10.82
N HIS A 99 -2.31 0.14 11.83
CA HIS A 99 -0.98 0.48 12.33
C HIS A 99 -0.82 1.98 12.63
N LEU A 100 -1.86 2.59 13.19
CA LEU A 100 -1.78 3.96 13.70
C LEU A 100 -1.07 3.95 15.04
N LEU A 101 -0.34 5.02 15.33
CA LEU A 101 0.29 5.23 16.63
C LEU A 101 -0.73 5.90 17.55
N ASP A 102 -1.11 5.21 18.62
CA ASP A 102 -2.17 5.65 19.55
C ASP A 102 -1.77 6.90 20.36
N GLU A 103 -0.46 7.12 20.52
CA GLU A 103 0.11 8.28 21.18
C GLU A 103 0.02 9.57 20.34
N LEU A 104 -0.16 9.42 19.02
CA LEU A 104 -0.24 10.52 18.07
C LEU A 104 -1.70 10.83 17.70
N SER A 105 -1.98 12.11 17.46
CA SER A 105 -3.25 12.52 16.88
C SER A 105 -3.42 12.02 15.43
N VAL A 106 -4.63 12.12 14.90
CA VAL A 106 -4.94 11.83 13.48
C VAL A 106 -4.01 12.62 12.55
N LEU A 107 -3.87 13.92 12.79
CA LEU A 107 -3.01 14.77 11.97
C LEU A 107 -1.54 14.35 12.06
N GLU A 108 -1.04 14.04 13.26
CA GLU A 108 0.34 13.60 13.46
C GLU A 108 0.61 12.25 12.80
N ASN A 109 -0.33 11.29 12.88
CA ASN A 109 -0.23 10.02 12.14
C ASN A 109 -0.06 10.24 10.63
N VAL A 110 -0.84 11.13 10.03
CA VAL A 110 -0.74 11.45 8.60
C VAL A 110 0.58 12.14 8.27
N LEU A 111 1.12 12.96 9.18
CA LEU A 111 2.39 13.69 8.98
C LEU A 111 3.64 12.80 9.05
N LEU A 112 3.58 11.62 9.70
CA LEU A 112 4.75 10.75 9.95
C LEU A 112 5.64 10.52 8.72
N PRO A 113 5.12 10.14 7.52
CA PRO A 113 5.96 9.90 6.35
C PRO A 113 6.76 11.14 5.91
N ALA A 114 6.18 12.32 6.06
CA ALA A 114 6.86 13.57 5.72
C ALA A 114 7.95 13.95 6.74
N MET A 115 7.74 13.62 8.02
CA MET A 115 8.72 13.82 9.09
C MET A 115 9.94 12.92 8.88
N VAL A 116 9.74 11.63 8.66
CA VAL A 116 10.82 10.64 8.48
C VAL A 116 11.64 10.89 7.22
N SER A 117 11.07 11.55 6.21
CA SER A 117 11.73 11.78 4.92
C SER A 117 12.75 12.94 4.92
N ARG A 118 12.83 13.73 5.97
CA ARG A 118 13.58 14.97 6.03
C ARG A 118 14.59 14.99 7.19
N SER A 119 15.63 15.80 7.05
CA SER A 119 16.45 16.17 8.21
C SER A 119 15.65 17.08 9.15
N ILE A 120 16.11 17.23 10.41
CA ILE A 120 15.45 18.10 11.40
C ILE A 120 15.28 19.53 10.86
N VAL A 121 16.33 20.10 10.28
CA VAL A 121 16.29 21.45 9.69
C VAL A 121 15.30 21.50 8.51
N GLY A 122 15.33 20.50 7.62
CA GLY A 122 14.41 20.41 6.48
C GLY A 122 12.95 20.20 6.91
N TRP A 123 12.73 19.53 8.05
CA TRP A 123 11.40 19.39 8.64
C TRP A 123 10.88 20.72 9.19
N LEU A 124 11.69 21.43 9.98
CA LEU A 124 11.32 22.74 10.55
C LEU A 124 10.97 23.75 9.46
N ALA A 125 11.75 23.81 8.39
CA ALA A 125 11.51 24.70 7.26
C ALA A 125 10.24 24.33 6.46
N GLY A 126 9.92 23.03 6.35
CA GLY A 126 8.82 22.53 5.51
C GLY A 126 7.55 22.13 6.26
N ARG A 127 7.52 22.22 7.60
CA ARG A 127 6.40 21.69 8.41
C ARG A 127 5.06 22.35 8.11
N GLY A 128 5.05 23.64 7.80
CA GLY A 128 3.82 24.38 7.46
C GLY A 128 3.15 23.85 6.21
N ALA A 129 3.94 23.64 5.14
CA ALA A 129 3.43 23.07 3.90
C ALA A 129 2.99 21.61 4.08
N ALA A 130 3.74 20.81 4.86
CA ALA A 130 3.38 19.44 5.18
C ALA A 130 2.07 19.38 5.95
N ARG A 131 1.88 20.25 6.94
CA ARG A 131 0.65 20.35 7.73
C ARG A 131 -0.55 20.71 6.85
N LYS A 132 -0.44 21.74 6.04
CA LYS A 132 -1.49 22.15 5.10
C LYS A 132 -1.92 21.02 4.17
N ARG A 133 -0.93 20.23 3.68
CA ARG A 133 -1.20 19.07 2.85
C ARG A 133 -1.92 17.97 3.64
N ALA A 134 -1.48 17.64 4.86
CA ALA A 134 -2.11 16.62 5.70
C ALA A 134 -3.56 17.01 6.04
N GLU A 135 -3.81 18.27 6.39
CA GLU A 135 -5.15 18.80 6.64
C GLU A 135 -6.03 18.70 5.38
N GLY A 136 -5.50 19.02 4.18
CA GLY A 136 -6.20 18.84 2.92
C GLY A 136 -6.54 17.40 2.59
N LEU A 137 -5.63 16.45 2.86
CA LEU A 137 -5.89 15.01 2.70
C LEU A 137 -6.98 14.53 3.67
N LEU A 138 -6.93 14.97 4.92
CA LEU A 138 -7.93 14.63 5.92
C LEU A 138 -9.32 15.20 5.58
N ASP A 139 -9.36 16.40 5.02
CA ASP A 139 -10.61 17.02 4.54
C ASP A 139 -11.21 16.20 3.37
N GLN A 140 -10.40 15.83 2.37
CA GLN A 140 -10.82 14.97 1.24
C GLN A 140 -11.33 13.59 1.70
N LEU A 141 -10.81 13.08 2.81
CA LEU A 141 -11.20 11.81 3.40
C LEU A 141 -12.36 11.94 4.41
N GLY A 142 -12.97 13.14 4.57
CA GLY A 142 -14.07 13.40 5.48
C GLY A 142 -13.68 13.34 6.96
N LEU A 143 -12.42 13.72 7.30
CA LEU A 143 -11.87 13.66 8.65
C LEU A 143 -11.44 15.03 9.19
N ARG A 144 -11.92 16.12 8.59
CA ARG A 144 -11.56 17.49 8.97
C ARG A 144 -11.76 17.76 10.47
N GLU A 145 -12.92 17.36 11.00
CA GLU A 145 -13.28 17.54 12.40
C GLU A 145 -12.58 16.55 13.36
N ARG A 146 -11.82 15.60 12.79
CA ARG A 146 -11.13 14.54 13.56
C ARG A 146 -9.63 14.77 13.71
N THR A 147 -9.08 15.84 13.17
CA THR A 147 -7.62 16.09 13.10
C THR A 147 -6.90 16.02 14.46
N GLY A 148 -7.54 16.48 15.53
CA GLY A 148 -7.01 16.45 16.91
C GLY A 148 -7.31 15.15 17.69
N HIS A 149 -8.18 14.27 17.17
CA HIS A 149 -8.55 13.03 17.87
C HIS A 149 -7.39 12.04 17.88
N LYS A 150 -7.44 11.10 18.82
CA LYS A 150 -6.53 9.95 18.91
C LYS A 150 -7.17 8.74 18.20
N PRO A 151 -6.37 7.78 17.68
CA PRO A 151 -6.90 6.60 16.97
C PRO A 151 -7.98 5.82 17.72
N TYR A 152 -7.86 5.68 19.03
CA TYR A 152 -8.86 4.97 19.86
C TYR A 152 -10.21 5.68 19.95
N GLN A 153 -10.31 6.94 19.59
CA GLN A 153 -11.55 7.73 19.54
C GLN A 153 -12.30 7.61 18.21
N LEU A 154 -11.74 6.87 17.24
CA LEU A 154 -12.24 6.74 15.90
C LEU A 154 -12.92 5.38 15.66
N SER A 155 -13.93 5.36 14.80
CA SER A 155 -14.48 4.13 14.23
C SER A 155 -13.45 3.39 13.36
N GLY A 156 -13.69 2.12 13.04
CA GLY A 156 -12.82 1.34 12.15
C GLY A 156 -12.63 1.99 10.78
N GLY A 157 -13.73 2.48 10.18
CA GLY A 157 -13.68 3.17 8.89
C GLY A 157 -12.94 4.51 8.95
N GLU A 158 -13.07 5.28 10.04
CA GLU A 158 -12.29 6.50 10.23
C GLU A 158 -10.80 6.19 10.37
N ARG A 159 -10.44 5.17 11.16
CA ARG A 159 -9.03 4.70 11.28
C ARG A 159 -8.45 4.29 9.94
N GLN A 160 -9.23 3.58 9.11
CA GLN A 160 -8.78 3.19 7.77
C GLN A 160 -8.57 4.40 6.87
N ARG A 161 -9.46 5.40 6.91
CA ARG A 161 -9.27 6.65 6.16
C ARG A 161 -8.02 7.42 6.63
N VAL A 162 -7.71 7.44 7.94
CA VAL A 162 -6.44 8.00 8.44
C VAL A 162 -5.24 7.24 7.88
N ALA A 163 -5.27 5.89 7.85
CA ALA A 163 -4.21 5.07 7.27
C ALA A 163 -4.02 5.36 5.77
N ILE A 164 -5.11 5.55 5.01
CA ILE A 164 -5.06 5.99 3.61
C ILE A 164 -4.44 7.38 3.49
N GLY A 165 -4.85 8.35 4.31
CA GLY A 165 -4.26 9.70 4.34
C GLY A 165 -2.76 9.67 4.62
N ARG A 166 -2.33 8.85 5.57
CA ARG A 166 -0.91 8.62 5.87
C ARG A 166 -0.17 8.03 4.66
N ALA A 167 -0.75 7.04 3.99
CA ALA A 167 -0.15 6.43 2.81
C ALA A 167 0.04 7.45 1.66
N LEU A 168 -0.88 8.39 1.50
CA LEU A 168 -0.88 9.42 0.44
C LEU A 168 -0.01 10.64 0.76
N MET A 169 0.51 10.78 1.99
CA MET A 169 1.17 12.00 2.46
C MET A 169 2.34 12.45 1.58
N ASN A 170 3.17 11.53 1.11
CA ASN A 170 4.33 11.81 0.27
C ASN A 170 4.04 11.72 -1.24
N GLN A 171 2.78 11.68 -1.67
CA GLN A 171 2.37 11.57 -3.09
C GLN A 171 3.00 10.33 -3.76
N PRO A 172 2.73 9.12 -3.25
CA PRO A 172 3.31 7.93 -3.82
C PRO A 172 2.82 7.70 -5.24
N GLU A 173 3.67 7.12 -6.08
CA GLU A 173 3.30 6.70 -7.43
C GLU A 173 2.51 5.38 -7.42
N LEU A 174 2.71 4.56 -6.38
CA LEU A 174 2.07 3.26 -6.19
C LEU A 174 1.44 3.16 -4.81
N LEU A 175 0.17 2.79 -4.75
CA LEU A 175 -0.54 2.50 -3.51
C LEU A 175 -0.75 0.98 -3.40
N LEU A 176 -0.22 0.38 -2.34
CA LEU A 176 -0.36 -1.04 -2.03
C LEU A 176 -1.32 -1.22 -0.87
N ALA A 177 -2.38 -2.03 -1.05
CA ALA A 177 -3.41 -2.24 -0.06
C ALA A 177 -3.54 -3.73 0.28
N ASP A 178 -3.30 -4.08 1.54
CA ASP A 178 -3.41 -5.44 2.08
C ASP A 178 -4.74 -5.58 2.82
N GLU A 179 -5.71 -6.22 2.19
CA GLU A 179 -7.06 -6.45 2.72
C GLU A 179 -7.68 -5.22 3.42
N PRO A 180 -7.76 -4.05 2.75
CA PRO A 180 -8.03 -2.76 3.41
C PRO A 180 -9.44 -2.64 4.01
N THR A 181 -10.31 -3.61 3.77
CA THR A 181 -11.69 -3.65 4.28
C THR A 181 -11.96 -4.88 5.15
N GLY A 182 -10.95 -5.73 5.38
CA GLY A 182 -11.11 -7.03 6.05
C GLY A 182 -11.62 -6.97 7.49
N ASN A 183 -11.47 -5.83 8.18
CA ASN A 183 -11.92 -5.61 9.56
C ASN A 183 -13.14 -4.65 9.64
N LEU A 184 -13.84 -4.42 8.52
CA LEU A 184 -14.95 -3.46 8.44
C LEU A 184 -16.26 -4.19 8.09
N ASP A 185 -17.36 -3.64 8.55
CA ASP A 185 -18.67 -4.03 8.06
C ASP A 185 -18.84 -3.68 6.57
N SER A 186 -19.78 -4.31 5.89
CA SER A 186 -19.96 -4.16 4.44
C SER A 186 -20.25 -2.72 3.99
N ALA A 187 -21.00 -1.95 4.78
CA ALA A 187 -21.32 -0.55 4.42
C ALA A 187 -20.10 0.34 4.52
N THR A 188 -19.37 0.25 5.63
CA THR A 188 -18.11 0.97 5.85
C THR A 188 -17.04 0.55 4.83
N GLY A 189 -16.92 -0.77 4.57
CA GLY A 189 -16.01 -1.31 3.57
C GLY A 189 -16.26 -0.76 2.17
N ASN A 190 -17.54 -0.67 1.74
CA ASN A 190 -17.88 -0.03 0.47
C ASN A 190 -17.46 1.44 0.42
N GLY A 191 -17.60 2.18 1.52
CA GLY A 191 -17.12 3.55 1.61
C GLY A 191 -15.60 3.66 1.39
N ILE A 192 -14.83 2.74 1.96
CA ILE A 192 -13.36 2.68 1.74
C ILE A 192 -13.03 2.34 0.29
N LEU A 193 -13.74 1.39 -0.33
CA LEU A 193 -13.52 1.05 -1.74
C LEU A 193 -13.81 2.22 -2.67
N ASN A 194 -14.84 3.02 -2.40
CA ASN A 194 -15.14 4.23 -3.16
C ASN A 194 -13.98 5.24 -3.07
N VAL A 195 -13.28 5.31 -1.94
CA VAL A 195 -12.05 6.14 -1.83
C VAL A 195 -10.97 5.62 -2.78
N PHE A 196 -10.69 4.30 -2.83
CA PHE A 196 -9.72 3.74 -3.75
C PHE A 196 -10.09 3.98 -5.22
N GLU A 197 -11.37 3.80 -5.59
CA GLU A 197 -11.84 4.09 -6.95
C GLU A 197 -11.64 5.58 -7.32
N THR A 198 -11.94 6.49 -6.39
CA THR A 198 -11.76 7.93 -6.60
C THR A 198 -10.28 8.27 -6.81
N LEU A 199 -9.40 7.69 -6.01
CA LEU A 199 -7.95 7.85 -6.16
C LEU A 199 -7.46 7.30 -7.51
N ASN A 200 -7.94 6.13 -7.93
CA ASN A 200 -7.56 5.56 -9.21
C ASN A 200 -8.06 6.41 -10.39
N LYS A 201 -9.31 6.89 -10.35
CA LYS A 201 -9.85 7.83 -11.36
C LYS A 201 -9.03 9.13 -11.44
N ALA A 202 -8.38 9.52 -10.34
CA ALA A 202 -7.44 10.65 -10.30
C ALA A 202 -6.01 10.28 -10.79
N GLY A 203 -5.80 9.07 -11.30
CA GLY A 203 -4.52 8.60 -11.87
C GLY A 203 -3.63 7.82 -10.92
N GLN A 204 -4.07 7.53 -9.68
CA GLN A 204 -3.27 6.75 -8.73
C GLN A 204 -3.17 5.28 -9.19
N THR A 205 -1.95 4.76 -9.31
CA THR A 205 -1.73 3.32 -9.50
C THR A 205 -1.98 2.57 -8.19
N ILE A 206 -2.76 1.49 -8.25
CA ILE A 206 -3.17 0.73 -7.06
C ILE A 206 -2.97 -0.77 -7.28
N VAL A 207 -2.35 -1.44 -6.32
CA VAL A 207 -2.36 -2.91 -6.20
C VAL A 207 -3.01 -3.26 -4.87
N MET A 208 -4.13 -3.97 -4.92
CA MET A 208 -4.87 -4.39 -3.73
C MET A 208 -4.89 -5.90 -3.65
N VAL A 209 -4.63 -6.47 -2.48
CA VAL A 209 -4.89 -7.88 -2.22
C VAL A 209 -6.16 -8.04 -1.42
N THR A 210 -6.96 -9.04 -1.78
CA THR A 210 -8.22 -9.37 -1.09
C THR A 210 -8.57 -10.85 -1.30
N HIS A 211 -9.35 -11.40 -0.38
CA HIS A 211 -9.99 -12.70 -0.56
C HIS A 211 -11.46 -12.58 -1.02
N ASP A 212 -12.00 -11.36 -1.11
CA ASP A 212 -13.37 -11.09 -1.56
C ASP A 212 -13.40 -10.73 -3.05
N GLU A 213 -13.94 -11.63 -3.87
CA GLU A 213 -14.07 -11.41 -5.32
C GLU A 213 -14.97 -10.21 -5.68
N ARG A 214 -15.93 -9.86 -4.81
CA ARG A 214 -16.80 -8.69 -5.03
C ARG A 214 -15.99 -7.41 -5.00
N ILE A 215 -15.00 -7.35 -4.10
CA ILE A 215 -14.05 -6.24 -3.99
C ILE A 215 -13.14 -6.20 -5.22
N ALA A 216 -12.66 -7.36 -5.64
CA ALA A 216 -11.80 -7.48 -6.82
C ALA A 216 -12.45 -6.99 -8.12
N ARG A 217 -13.78 -7.16 -8.27
CA ARG A 217 -14.53 -6.67 -9.45
C ARG A 217 -14.53 -5.15 -9.60
N ARG A 218 -14.13 -4.40 -8.58
CA ARG A 218 -13.95 -2.94 -8.66
C ARG A 218 -12.62 -2.53 -9.28
N ALA A 219 -11.67 -3.47 -9.36
CA ALA A 219 -10.40 -3.24 -10.04
C ALA A 219 -10.55 -3.38 -11.56
N GLN A 220 -9.66 -2.75 -12.31
CA GLN A 220 -9.61 -2.86 -13.78
C GLN A 220 -9.12 -4.22 -14.24
N ARG A 221 -8.27 -4.87 -13.43
CA ARG A 221 -7.74 -6.20 -13.70
C ARG A 221 -7.62 -7.02 -12.41
N THR A 222 -7.94 -8.30 -12.52
CA THR A 222 -7.80 -9.26 -11.42
C THR A 222 -6.74 -10.29 -11.78
N VAL A 223 -5.88 -10.61 -10.81
CA VAL A 223 -4.86 -11.67 -10.88
C VAL A 223 -5.17 -12.68 -9.77
N MET A 224 -5.37 -13.94 -10.13
CA MET A 224 -5.61 -14.99 -9.14
C MET A 224 -4.27 -15.55 -8.65
N LEU A 225 -4.07 -15.57 -7.34
CA LEU A 225 -2.92 -16.21 -6.70
C LEU A 225 -3.39 -17.49 -6.00
N ALA A 226 -2.96 -18.64 -6.49
CA ALA A 226 -3.28 -19.95 -5.93
C ALA A 226 -1.99 -20.76 -5.71
N ASP A 227 -1.83 -21.34 -4.53
CA ASP A 227 -0.66 -22.16 -4.16
C ASP A 227 0.70 -21.52 -4.46
N GLY A 228 0.80 -20.20 -4.32
CA GLY A 228 2.01 -19.42 -4.58
C GLY A 228 2.32 -19.18 -6.06
N ARG A 229 1.34 -19.32 -6.97
CA ARG A 229 1.46 -19.06 -8.41
C ARG A 229 0.36 -18.12 -8.88
N ALA A 230 0.67 -17.22 -9.80
CA ALA A 230 -0.32 -16.41 -10.52
C ALA A 230 -0.96 -17.24 -11.64
N ARG A 231 -2.27 -17.07 -11.82
CA ARG A 231 -3.08 -17.66 -12.89
C ARG A 231 -3.92 -16.61 -13.57
#